data_488291dd1a83df2784d82c941d3127c0
#
_entry.id   488291dd1a83df2784d82c941d3127c0
#
_cell.length_a   1.000
_cell.length_b   1.000
_cell.length_c   1.000
_cell.angle_alpha   90.00
_cell.angle_beta   90.00
_cell.angle_gamma   90.00
#
_symmetry.space_group_name_H-M   'P 1'
#
loop_
_entity.id
_entity.type
_entity.pdbx_description
1 polymer ?
#
loop_
_entity_poly.entity_id
_entity_poly.type
_entity_poly.pdbx_seq_one_letter_code
_entity_poly.pdbx_strand_id
1 'polypeptide(L)'
;MAKAKRKAKATKAKAKRSTKKVGAKSAKHTKGASVAKHTKPRKPQRFTFSHHREEDFDQGLRTYAKYRDLGIAPATGGMVQAHVIRFIPPFRPEEVSTPHYHDVDFQMVYVLKGWIKSEFEGEGAHTFYAGSCWIQPPKIKHTVLGYSDDCELLEIVLPADFETVTLE
;
A
#
# COMPACT_ATOMS: atom_id res chain seq x y z
N MET A 1 37.02 -44.08 35.08
CA MET A 1 38.36 -44.20 34.47
C MET A 1 38.45 -43.32 33.23
N ALA A 2 39.55 -42.54 33.16
CA ALA A 2 40.18 -41.84 32.04
C ALA A 2 39.40 -40.78 31.25
N LYS A 3 39.71 -39.52 31.60
CA LYS A 3 39.54 -38.28 30.83
C LYS A 3 40.56 -38.24 29.68
N ALA A 4 40.11 -37.94 28.45
CA ALA A 4 41.02 -37.56 27.36
C ALA A 4 40.77 -36.08 27.01
N LYS A 5 41.72 -35.23 27.38
CA LYS A 5 41.86 -33.83 26.93
C LYS A 5 42.42 -33.80 25.52
N ARG A 6 41.71 -33.14 24.55
CA ARG A 6 42.34 -32.74 23.28
C ARG A 6 42.52 -31.21 23.25
N LYS A 7 43.78 -30.82 23.20
CA LYS A 7 44.25 -29.43 22.97
C LYS A 7 44.02 -29.04 21.52
N ALA A 8 43.34 -27.93 21.30
CA ALA A 8 43.27 -27.28 20.00
C ALA A 8 44.44 -26.28 19.84
N LYS A 9 45.17 -26.44 18.75
CA LYS A 9 46.32 -25.64 18.37
C LYS A 9 45.85 -24.45 17.53
N ALA A 10 46.07 -23.23 18.02
CA ALA A 10 45.73 -21.99 17.30
C ALA A 10 46.82 -21.67 16.29
N THR A 11 46.47 -21.61 15.02
CA THR A 11 47.34 -21.11 13.92
C THR A 11 47.01 -19.65 13.62
N LYS A 12 47.92 -18.74 13.89
CA LYS A 12 47.88 -17.33 13.51
C LYS A 12 48.15 -17.18 12.01
N ALA A 13 47.17 -16.77 11.25
CA ALA A 13 47.36 -16.31 9.88
C ALA A 13 47.53 -14.78 9.86
N LYS A 14 48.71 -14.34 9.37
CA LYS A 14 49.07 -12.93 9.17
C LYS A 14 48.38 -12.38 7.91
N ALA A 15 47.40 -11.52 8.04
CA ALA A 15 46.80 -10.81 6.90
C ALA A 15 47.68 -9.61 6.49
N LYS A 16 48.20 -9.64 5.28
CA LYS A 16 48.87 -8.50 4.62
C LYS A 16 47.80 -7.46 4.20
N ARG A 17 47.90 -6.28 4.78
CA ARG A 17 47.06 -5.11 4.44
C ARG A 17 47.60 -4.45 3.17
N SER A 18 46.92 -4.67 2.03
CA SER A 18 47.18 -3.94 0.79
C SER A 18 46.31 -2.67 0.78
N THR A 19 46.95 -1.50 0.88
CA THR A 19 46.34 -0.20 0.75
C THR A 19 46.21 0.16 -0.71
N LYS A 20 45.01 -0.05 -1.30
CA LYS A 20 44.68 0.44 -2.64
C LYS A 20 44.11 1.85 -2.51
N LYS A 21 44.87 2.85 -2.96
CA LYS A 21 44.45 4.25 -3.11
C LYS A 21 43.26 4.32 -4.06
N VAL A 22 42.07 4.62 -3.55
CA VAL A 22 40.88 4.91 -4.36
C VAL A 22 40.92 6.40 -4.71
N GLY A 23 41.16 6.69 -5.98
CA GLY A 23 41.09 8.06 -6.50
C GLY A 23 39.64 8.58 -6.47
N ALA A 24 39.46 9.70 -5.80
CA ALA A 24 38.20 10.43 -5.78
C ALA A 24 37.87 10.94 -7.19
N LYS A 25 36.94 10.31 -7.89
CA LYS A 25 36.30 10.89 -9.07
C LYS A 25 35.25 11.90 -8.61
N SER A 26 35.52 13.17 -8.89
CA SER A 26 34.60 14.28 -8.76
C SER A 26 33.24 13.93 -9.43
N ALA A 27 32.19 13.80 -8.62
CA ALA A 27 30.81 13.67 -9.13
C ALA A 27 30.42 15.01 -9.74
N LYS A 28 30.26 15.05 -11.07
CA LYS A 28 29.61 16.17 -11.76
C LYS A 28 28.19 16.28 -11.25
N HIS A 29 27.85 17.40 -10.60
CA HIS A 29 26.49 17.79 -10.27
C HIS A 29 25.68 17.85 -11.56
N THR A 30 24.83 16.90 -11.80
CA THR A 30 23.77 17.00 -12.81
C THR A 30 22.79 18.03 -12.28
N LYS A 31 22.66 19.15 -13.03
CA LYS A 31 21.67 20.19 -12.79
C LYS A 31 20.29 19.52 -12.70
N GLY A 32 19.62 19.70 -11.56
CA GLY A 32 18.34 19.07 -11.26
C GLY A 32 17.32 19.34 -12.37
N ALA A 33 16.61 18.29 -12.75
CA ALA A 33 15.44 18.41 -13.59
C ALA A 33 14.49 19.41 -12.94
N SER A 34 14.07 20.44 -13.68
CA SER A 34 13.07 21.40 -13.23
C SER A 34 11.77 20.63 -12.97
N VAL A 35 11.36 20.54 -11.72
CA VAL A 35 10.04 20.02 -11.36
C VAL A 35 9.02 20.89 -12.06
N ALA A 36 8.25 20.33 -12.99
CA ALA A 36 7.18 21.03 -13.68
C ALA A 36 6.25 21.64 -12.63
N LYS A 37 6.17 22.97 -12.60
CA LYS A 37 5.25 23.69 -11.72
C LYS A 37 3.84 23.31 -12.15
N HIS A 38 3.09 22.62 -11.30
CA HIS A 38 1.67 22.40 -11.52
C HIS A 38 0.98 23.74 -11.70
N THR A 39 0.48 24.02 -12.91
CA THR A 39 -0.09 25.30 -13.31
C THR A 39 -1.53 25.52 -12.81
N LYS A 40 -2.18 24.50 -12.24
CA LYS A 40 -3.51 24.65 -11.64
C LYS A 40 -3.39 25.19 -10.21
N PRO A 41 -4.18 26.23 -9.83
CA PRO A 41 -4.20 26.72 -8.45
C PRO A 41 -4.61 25.57 -7.53
N ARG A 42 -3.76 25.24 -6.56
CA ARG A 42 -4.06 24.21 -5.56
C ARG A 42 -5.08 24.79 -4.59
N LYS A 43 -6.15 24.05 -4.33
CA LYS A 43 -7.07 24.38 -3.23
C LYS A 43 -6.30 24.35 -1.91
N PRO A 44 -6.54 25.29 -0.98
CA PRO A 44 -5.87 25.29 0.30
C PRO A 44 -6.22 24.02 1.08
N GLN A 45 -5.20 23.42 1.67
CA GLN A 45 -5.37 22.25 2.55
C GLN A 45 -5.45 22.72 4.00
N ARG A 46 -6.21 22.01 4.82
CA ARG A 46 -6.36 22.26 6.25
C ARG A 46 -5.80 21.10 7.03
N PHE A 47 -5.22 21.39 8.19
CA PHE A 47 -4.86 20.36 9.15
C PHE A 47 -6.12 19.60 9.58
N THR A 48 -6.05 18.26 9.56
CA THR A 48 -7.09 17.36 10.05
C THR A 48 -6.45 16.13 10.69
N PHE A 49 -7.21 15.45 11.52
CA PHE A 49 -6.84 14.15 12.10
C PHE A 49 -8.10 13.32 12.33
N SER A 50 -7.94 12.02 12.38
CA SER A 50 -8.99 11.06 12.68
C SER A 50 -8.44 10.03 13.66
N HIS A 51 -8.94 9.99 14.89
CA HIS A 51 -8.67 8.89 15.81
C HIS A 51 -9.53 7.69 15.48
N HIS A 52 -9.01 6.50 15.76
CA HIS A 52 -9.81 5.28 15.60
C HIS A 52 -10.94 5.22 16.61
N ARG A 53 -12.16 5.01 16.11
CA ARG A 53 -13.35 4.69 16.90
C ARG A 53 -14.19 3.67 16.16
N GLU A 54 -14.70 2.68 16.87
CA GLU A 54 -15.52 1.61 16.26
C GLU A 54 -16.84 2.13 15.69
N GLU A 55 -17.43 3.13 16.34
CA GLU A 55 -18.67 3.78 15.92
C GLU A 55 -18.56 4.60 14.63
N ASP A 56 -17.32 4.89 14.15
CA ASP A 56 -17.09 5.63 12.93
C ASP A 56 -17.14 4.74 11.66
N PHE A 57 -17.38 3.44 11.82
CA PHE A 57 -17.54 2.53 10.70
C PHE A 57 -18.99 2.46 10.25
N ASP A 58 -19.29 3.09 9.12
CA ASP A 58 -20.60 3.11 8.50
C ASP A 58 -20.72 2.11 7.35
N GLN A 59 -21.97 1.73 7.04
CA GLN A 59 -22.29 0.99 5.83
C GLN A 59 -22.03 1.91 4.62
N GLY A 60 -21.13 1.49 3.72
CA GLY A 60 -20.83 2.22 2.50
C GLY A 60 -21.53 1.65 1.27
N LEU A 61 -20.88 1.82 0.11
CA LEU A 61 -21.38 1.37 -1.19
C LEU A 61 -21.60 -0.16 -1.26
N ARG A 62 -20.77 -0.93 -0.58
CA ARG A 62 -20.75 -2.40 -0.65
C ARG A 62 -21.39 -3.01 0.60
N THR A 63 -22.30 -3.95 0.44
CA THR A 63 -22.97 -4.65 1.55
C THR A 63 -22.02 -5.51 2.39
N TYR A 64 -20.91 -5.94 1.79
CA TYR A 64 -19.91 -6.81 2.39
C TYR A 64 -18.74 -6.06 3.05
N ALA A 65 -18.83 -4.72 3.17
CA ALA A 65 -17.79 -3.91 3.79
C ALA A 65 -18.38 -2.72 4.56
N LYS A 66 -17.68 -2.31 5.59
CA LYS A 66 -17.88 -1.05 6.31
C LYS A 66 -16.73 -0.10 6.02
N TYR A 67 -17.01 1.19 6.06
CA TYR A 67 -16.07 2.24 5.71
C TYR A 67 -15.94 3.25 6.85
N ARG A 68 -14.72 3.61 7.20
CA ARG A 68 -14.44 4.71 8.10
C ARG A 68 -13.72 5.81 7.34
N ASP A 69 -14.41 6.92 7.10
CA ASP A 69 -13.84 8.12 6.49
C ASP A 69 -12.81 8.76 7.44
N LEU A 70 -11.66 9.13 6.89
CA LEU A 70 -10.58 9.79 7.64
C LEU A 70 -10.64 11.32 7.58
N GLY A 71 -11.66 11.91 6.92
CA GLY A 71 -11.86 13.35 6.81
C GLY A 71 -10.86 14.06 5.89
N ILE A 72 -10.19 13.33 5.02
CA ILE A 72 -9.14 13.88 4.14
C ILE A 72 -9.76 14.66 2.98
N ALA A 73 -10.88 14.21 2.42
CA ALA A 73 -11.51 14.88 1.29
C ALA A 73 -11.90 16.33 1.60
N PRO A 74 -12.63 16.66 2.65
CA PRO A 74 -12.95 18.05 2.99
C PRO A 74 -11.71 18.87 3.38
N ALA A 75 -10.69 18.23 4.00
CA ALA A 75 -9.45 18.91 4.37
C ALA A 75 -8.58 19.28 3.17
N THR A 76 -8.69 18.57 2.06
CA THR A 76 -7.95 18.79 0.80
C THR A 76 -8.78 19.46 -0.29
N GLY A 77 -10.04 19.85 0.03
CA GLY A 77 -10.96 20.43 -0.95
C GLY A 77 -11.33 19.48 -2.07
N GLY A 78 -11.49 18.18 -1.77
CA GLY A 78 -11.87 17.13 -2.71
C GLY A 78 -10.71 16.58 -3.54
N MET A 79 -9.46 16.85 -3.16
CA MET A 79 -8.31 16.35 -3.90
C MET A 79 -8.06 14.87 -3.62
N VAL A 80 -8.18 14.45 -2.36
CA VAL A 80 -7.86 13.09 -1.91
C VAL A 80 -8.99 12.55 -1.05
N GLN A 81 -9.47 11.34 -1.32
CA GLN A 81 -10.22 10.52 -0.39
C GLN A 81 -9.27 9.55 0.30
N ALA A 82 -9.44 9.38 1.60
CA ALA A 82 -8.79 8.30 2.34
C ALA A 82 -9.79 7.71 3.34
N HIS A 83 -9.92 6.39 3.34
CA HIS A 83 -10.79 5.67 4.25
C HIS A 83 -10.22 4.30 4.63
N VAL A 84 -10.65 3.79 5.77
CA VAL A 84 -10.42 2.40 6.14
C VAL A 84 -11.63 1.58 5.71
N ILE A 85 -11.35 0.49 5.00
CA ILE A 85 -12.35 -0.50 4.58
C ILE A 85 -12.18 -1.70 5.49
N ARG A 86 -13.26 -2.11 6.16
CA ARG A 86 -13.34 -3.34 6.96
C ARG A 86 -14.28 -4.31 6.27
N PHE A 87 -13.78 -5.47 5.89
CA PHE A 87 -14.62 -6.50 5.29
C PHE A 87 -15.47 -7.21 6.34
N ILE A 88 -16.68 -7.61 5.92
CA ILE A 88 -17.66 -8.30 6.78
C ILE A 88 -17.57 -9.80 6.47
N PRO A 89 -17.16 -10.65 7.46
CA PRO A 89 -17.13 -12.08 7.27
C PRO A 89 -18.54 -12.71 7.29
N PRO A 90 -18.69 -13.92 6.69
CA PRO A 90 -17.69 -14.63 5.90
C PRO A 90 -17.59 -14.09 4.47
N PHE A 91 -16.47 -14.37 3.77
CA PHE A 91 -16.37 -14.10 2.34
C PHE A 91 -17.44 -14.87 1.55
N ARG A 92 -18.20 -14.15 0.72
CA ARG A 92 -19.22 -14.71 -0.17
C ARG A 92 -18.92 -14.27 -1.59
N PRO A 93 -18.40 -15.16 -2.45
CA PRO A 93 -17.99 -14.78 -3.80
C PRO A 93 -19.14 -14.20 -4.65
N GLU A 94 -20.36 -14.68 -4.47
CA GLU A 94 -21.56 -14.19 -5.17
C GLU A 94 -21.89 -12.72 -4.88
N GLU A 95 -21.48 -12.22 -3.72
CA GLU A 95 -21.68 -10.81 -3.32
C GLU A 95 -20.47 -9.94 -3.64
N VAL A 96 -19.25 -10.52 -3.54
CA VAL A 96 -18.00 -9.79 -3.51
C VAL A 96 -17.26 -9.81 -4.84
N SER A 97 -17.26 -10.98 -5.54
CA SER A 97 -16.38 -11.22 -6.69
C SER A 97 -16.96 -10.67 -7.99
N THR A 98 -17.45 -9.42 -7.96
CA THR A 98 -17.90 -8.72 -9.16
C THR A 98 -16.76 -7.92 -9.77
N PRO A 99 -16.38 -8.18 -11.04
CA PRO A 99 -15.36 -7.42 -11.72
C PRO A 99 -15.75 -5.94 -11.83
N HIS A 100 -14.81 -5.04 -11.58
CA HIS A 100 -15.05 -3.60 -11.67
C HIS A 100 -13.73 -2.85 -11.89
N TYR A 101 -13.84 -1.55 -12.18
CA TYR A 101 -12.72 -0.64 -12.18
C TYR A 101 -13.12 0.72 -11.59
N HIS A 102 -12.13 1.53 -11.27
CA HIS A 102 -12.32 2.91 -10.80
C HIS A 102 -11.77 3.90 -11.82
N ASP A 103 -12.55 4.94 -12.13
CA ASP A 103 -12.08 6.06 -12.95
C ASP A 103 -11.42 7.11 -12.04
N VAL A 104 -10.12 6.94 -11.86
CA VAL A 104 -9.30 7.67 -10.89
C VAL A 104 -8.00 8.15 -11.55
N ASP A 105 -7.36 9.17 -10.97
CA ASP A 105 -6.00 9.58 -11.35
C ASP A 105 -4.94 8.76 -10.59
N PHE A 106 -5.29 8.31 -9.38
CA PHE A 106 -4.42 7.53 -8.51
C PHE A 106 -5.25 6.76 -7.50
N GLN A 107 -4.87 5.51 -7.26
CA GLN A 107 -5.41 4.69 -6.18
C GLN A 107 -4.31 3.83 -5.57
N MET A 108 -4.19 3.86 -4.26
CA MET A 108 -3.29 3.00 -3.49
C MET A 108 -4.08 2.29 -2.40
N VAL A 109 -3.78 1.02 -2.21
CA VAL A 109 -4.34 0.21 -1.12
C VAL A 109 -3.19 -0.31 -0.26
N TYR A 110 -3.37 -0.28 1.06
CA TYR A 110 -2.47 -0.82 2.05
C TYR A 110 -3.23 -1.75 2.99
N VAL A 111 -2.74 -2.96 3.20
CA VAL A 111 -3.36 -3.93 4.12
C VAL A 111 -2.96 -3.59 5.55
N LEU A 112 -3.93 -3.17 6.35
CA LEU A 112 -3.75 -2.87 7.77
C LEU A 112 -3.78 -4.12 8.63
N LYS A 113 -4.67 -5.07 8.29
CA LYS A 113 -4.90 -6.29 9.06
C LYS A 113 -5.38 -7.43 8.16
N GLY A 114 -5.06 -8.66 8.56
CA GLY A 114 -5.46 -9.86 7.83
C GLY A 114 -4.81 -10.00 6.46
N TRP A 115 -5.58 -10.49 5.50
CA TRP A 115 -5.15 -10.64 4.11
C TRP A 115 -6.32 -10.45 3.15
N ILE A 116 -5.99 -10.09 1.90
CA ILE A 116 -6.91 -10.03 0.76
C ILE A 116 -6.27 -10.67 -0.46
N LYS A 117 -7.07 -11.38 -1.25
CA LYS A 117 -6.70 -11.90 -2.56
C LYS A 117 -7.51 -11.20 -3.62
N SER A 118 -6.85 -10.64 -4.61
CA SER A 118 -7.48 -9.98 -5.76
C SER A 118 -6.81 -10.39 -7.06
N GLU A 119 -7.58 -10.37 -8.14
CA GLU A 119 -7.09 -10.56 -9.50
C GLU A 119 -7.16 -9.23 -10.24
N PHE A 120 -6.13 -8.94 -11.03
CA PHE A 120 -5.99 -7.71 -11.81
C PHE A 120 -5.76 -8.04 -13.29
N GLU A 121 -6.37 -7.26 -14.16
CA GLU A 121 -6.23 -7.43 -15.62
C GLU A 121 -4.76 -7.30 -16.04
N GLY A 122 -4.25 -8.34 -16.68
CA GLY A 122 -2.86 -8.41 -17.16
C GLY A 122 -1.82 -8.82 -16.12
N GLU A 123 -2.14 -8.78 -14.82
CA GLU A 123 -1.22 -9.10 -13.74
C GLU A 123 -1.54 -10.44 -13.04
N GLY A 124 -2.80 -10.92 -13.18
CA GLY A 124 -3.28 -12.13 -12.53
C GLY A 124 -3.64 -11.95 -11.05
N ALA A 125 -3.71 -13.08 -10.34
CA ALA A 125 -4.17 -13.11 -8.95
C ALA A 125 -3.01 -12.98 -7.95
N HIS A 126 -3.15 -12.06 -6.98
CA HIS A 126 -2.19 -11.81 -5.92
C HIS A 126 -2.86 -11.89 -4.55
N THR A 127 -2.12 -12.36 -3.55
CA THR A 127 -2.54 -12.32 -2.15
C THR A 127 -1.66 -11.35 -1.39
N PHE A 128 -2.29 -10.38 -0.75
CA PHE A 128 -1.63 -9.34 0.03
C PHE A 128 -1.93 -9.54 1.51
N TYR A 129 -0.89 -9.57 2.34
CA TYR A 129 -0.98 -9.69 3.79
C TYR A 129 -0.78 -8.34 4.46
N ALA A 130 -1.11 -8.23 5.75
CA ALA A 130 -0.86 -7.04 6.55
C ALA A 130 0.58 -6.51 6.34
N GLY A 131 0.71 -5.20 6.09
CA GLY A 131 1.96 -4.54 5.71
C GLY A 131 2.23 -4.46 4.21
N SER A 132 1.46 -5.15 3.36
CA SER A 132 1.58 -5.05 1.90
C SER A 132 0.83 -3.82 1.37
N CYS A 133 1.31 -3.29 0.24
CA CYS A 133 0.58 -2.25 -0.51
C CYS A 133 0.72 -2.47 -2.02
N TRP A 134 -0.22 -1.90 -2.77
CA TRP A 134 -0.18 -1.86 -4.22
C TRP A 134 -0.84 -0.60 -4.76
N ILE A 135 -0.53 -0.28 -6.01
CA ILE A 135 -1.23 0.74 -6.79
C ILE A 135 -2.20 0.03 -7.72
N GLN A 136 -3.42 0.52 -7.81
CA GLN A 136 -4.37 0.18 -8.85
C GLN A 136 -4.33 1.29 -9.91
N PRO A 137 -3.70 1.04 -11.08
CA PRO A 137 -3.70 2.02 -12.16
C PRO A 137 -5.11 2.42 -12.58
N PRO A 138 -5.31 3.63 -13.11
CA PRO A 138 -6.62 4.06 -13.59
C PRO A 138 -7.25 3.04 -14.52
N LYS A 139 -8.52 2.68 -14.23
CA LYS A 139 -9.34 1.76 -15.03
C LYS A 139 -8.83 0.32 -15.11
N ILE A 140 -7.85 -0.09 -14.31
CA ILE A 140 -7.47 -1.51 -14.23
C ILE A 140 -8.67 -2.32 -13.71
N LYS A 141 -9.12 -3.30 -14.49
CA LYS A 141 -10.19 -4.20 -14.05
C LYS A 141 -9.65 -5.14 -12.99
N HIS A 142 -10.40 -5.30 -11.94
CA HIS A 142 -10.01 -6.17 -10.83
C HIS A 142 -11.21 -6.80 -10.15
N THR A 143 -10.94 -7.89 -9.44
CA THR A 143 -11.94 -8.68 -8.74
C THR A 143 -11.37 -9.15 -7.42
N VAL A 144 -12.13 -9.00 -6.33
CA VAL A 144 -11.76 -9.59 -5.03
C VAL A 144 -12.12 -11.07 -5.04
N LEU A 145 -11.14 -11.92 -4.79
CA LEU A 145 -11.26 -13.39 -4.81
C LEU A 145 -11.30 -14.01 -3.41
N GLY A 146 -11.05 -13.22 -2.36
CA GLY A 146 -11.08 -13.70 -0.98
C GLY A 146 -10.48 -12.70 -0.01
N TYR A 147 -10.82 -12.84 1.26
CA TYR A 147 -10.23 -12.08 2.37
C TYR A 147 -10.38 -12.84 3.68
N SER A 148 -9.52 -12.50 4.65
CA SER A 148 -9.66 -13.01 6.02
C SER A 148 -10.79 -12.33 6.78
N ASP A 149 -11.33 -13.01 7.80
CA ASP A 149 -12.44 -12.50 8.63
C ASP A 149 -12.13 -11.17 9.33
N ASP A 150 -10.83 -10.87 9.50
CA ASP A 150 -10.34 -9.65 10.14
C ASP A 150 -9.71 -8.65 9.16
N CYS A 151 -9.97 -8.77 7.87
CA CYS A 151 -9.35 -7.95 6.84
C CYS A 151 -9.73 -6.48 6.97
N GLU A 152 -8.71 -5.62 7.10
CA GLU A 152 -8.83 -4.16 7.02
C GLU A 152 -7.81 -3.58 6.05
N LEU A 153 -8.26 -2.64 5.23
CA LEU A 153 -7.45 -1.94 4.24
C LEU A 153 -7.50 -0.43 4.50
N LEU A 154 -6.40 0.26 4.23
CA LEU A 154 -6.41 1.70 3.97
C LEU A 154 -6.43 1.90 2.47
N GLU A 155 -7.41 2.63 1.98
CA GLU A 155 -7.49 3.05 0.59
C GLU A 155 -7.31 4.57 0.47
N ILE A 156 -6.49 5.00 -0.49
CA ILE A 156 -6.24 6.40 -0.82
C ILE A 156 -6.50 6.58 -2.31
N VAL A 157 -7.39 7.51 -2.64
CA VAL A 157 -7.88 7.74 -4.01
C VAL A 157 -7.81 9.22 -4.38
N LEU A 158 -7.46 9.53 -5.62
CA LEU A 158 -7.49 10.84 -6.23
C LEU A 158 -8.23 10.77 -7.58
N PRO A 159 -9.15 11.71 -7.88
CA PRO A 159 -9.76 12.66 -6.95
C PRO A 159 -10.63 11.97 -5.89
N ALA A 160 -11.07 12.74 -4.88
CA ALA A 160 -11.95 12.20 -3.83
C ALA A 160 -13.33 11.80 -4.37
N ASP A 161 -13.80 12.47 -5.41
CA ASP A 161 -15.03 12.15 -6.13
C ASP A 161 -14.65 11.36 -7.39
N PHE A 162 -14.97 10.08 -7.41
CA PHE A 162 -14.63 9.15 -8.48
C PHE A 162 -15.75 8.16 -8.74
N GLU A 163 -15.75 7.61 -9.94
CA GLU A 163 -16.73 6.62 -10.36
C GLU A 163 -16.18 5.18 -10.22
N THR A 164 -17.03 4.28 -9.73
CA THR A 164 -16.80 2.83 -9.78
C THR A 164 -17.70 2.23 -10.84
N VAL A 165 -17.10 1.62 -11.85
CA VAL A 165 -17.81 0.98 -12.96
C VAL A 165 -17.80 -0.53 -12.76
N THR A 166 -18.97 -1.10 -12.54
CA THR A 166 -19.19 -2.55 -12.44
C THR A 166 -19.26 -3.15 -13.85
N LEU A 167 -18.61 -4.28 -14.06
CA LEU A 167 -18.62 -5.01 -15.32
C LEU A 167 -19.60 -6.19 -15.24
N GLU A 168 -20.29 -6.43 -16.33
CA GLU A 168 -21.17 -7.59 -16.50
C GLU A 168 -20.40 -8.87 -16.81
#